data_2d82b968c5dd4c6ce99aef4e056232ee
#
_entry.id   2d82b968c5dd4c6ce99aef4e056232ee
#
_cell.length_a   1.000
_cell.length_b   1.000
_cell.length_c   1.000
_cell.angle_alpha   90.00
_cell.angle_beta   90.00
_cell.angle_gamma   90.00
#
_symmetry.space_group_name_H-M   'P 1'
#
loop_
_entity.id
_entity.type
_entity.pdbx_description
1 polymer ?
#
loop_
_entity_poly.entity_id
_entity_poly.type
_entity_poly.pdbx_seq_one_letter_code
_entity_poly.pdbx_strand_id
1 'polypeptide(L)'
;FRNGFFTLDTSFTEGYKNTSSTKTSGSRNHIFANLDLNFNESESYQSNLSLRVQRTSNDTYFRKHNINTALVSAESTNLDNEIKYTLVKDNMYLDVTANVYQNLREKKNSDQYEYVLPNIMYGKTFFTEKFGMLDFKSNALYSKYDTNKQKTFLTNDVIWRPSNFITKKGFVNTLEGMVRNTNYETKKTKEYKDGGTVNEINGVLAYKTSLPMKKDSINSTKLFSPNFMVRYAPGHMRNLSGKDVKLNYTNLYSLNKTSEIE
;
A
#
# COMPACT_ATOMS: atom_id res chain seq x y z
N PHE A 1 -10.08 27.27 1.79
CA PHE A 1 -9.69 26.77 3.11
C PHE A 1 -8.26 27.21 3.43
N ARG A 2 -7.99 27.57 4.69
CA ARG A 2 -6.68 28.05 5.12
C ARG A 2 -5.60 26.94 5.06
N ASN A 3 -6.04 25.70 5.29
CA ASN A 3 -5.18 24.53 5.39
C ASN A 3 -5.56 23.41 4.42
N GLY A 4 -6.09 23.74 3.27
CA GLY A 4 -6.47 22.75 2.28
C GLY A 4 -7.13 23.35 1.05
N PHE A 5 -7.49 22.50 0.12
CA PHE A 5 -8.21 22.89 -1.08
C PHE A 5 -9.38 21.94 -1.37
N PHE A 6 -10.38 22.48 -2.03
CA PHE A 6 -11.52 21.74 -2.53
C PHE A 6 -11.76 22.11 -3.99
N THR A 7 -11.87 21.11 -4.83
CA THR A 7 -12.23 21.27 -6.24
C THR A 7 -13.47 20.44 -6.53
N LEU A 8 -14.44 21.05 -7.19
CA LEU A 8 -15.66 20.40 -7.61
C LEU A 8 -15.92 20.69 -9.08
N ASP A 9 -16.18 19.64 -9.84
CA ASP A 9 -16.65 19.71 -11.21
C ASP A 9 -17.92 18.86 -11.34
N THR A 10 -19.01 19.48 -11.79
CA THR A 10 -20.30 18.82 -11.89
C THR A 10 -21.07 19.33 -13.09
N SER A 11 -21.77 18.43 -13.74
CA SER A 11 -22.69 18.80 -14.82
C SER A 11 -23.96 17.96 -14.74
N PHE A 12 -25.01 18.52 -15.28
CA PHE A 12 -26.31 17.89 -15.42
C PHE A 12 -26.96 18.29 -16.74
N THR A 13 -27.53 17.31 -17.42
CA THR A 13 -28.41 17.54 -18.58
C THR A 13 -29.68 16.72 -18.41
N GLU A 14 -30.82 17.28 -18.75
CA GLU A 14 -32.07 16.53 -18.77
C GLU A 14 -32.03 15.45 -19.85
N GLY A 15 -32.75 14.37 -19.62
CA GLY A 15 -33.00 13.35 -20.63
C GLY A 15 -33.84 13.92 -21.77
N TYR A 16 -33.66 13.37 -22.95
CA TYR A 16 -34.48 13.74 -24.10
C TYR A 16 -35.48 12.63 -24.48
N LYS A 17 -36.62 13.02 -24.97
CA LYS A 17 -37.55 12.08 -25.61
C LYS A 17 -37.18 11.90 -27.07
N ASN A 18 -36.94 10.66 -27.44
CA ASN A 18 -36.83 10.37 -28.87
C ASN A 18 -38.22 10.45 -29.50
N THR A 19 -38.40 11.37 -30.45
CA THR A 19 -39.67 11.57 -31.14
C THR A 19 -40.11 10.41 -32.02
N SER A 20 -39.20 9.51 -32.37
CA SER A 20 -39.50 8.32 -33.19
C SER A 20 -39.75 7.06 -32.33
N SER A 21 -39.57 7.13 -31.02
CA SER A 21 -39.84 6.03 -30.11
C SER A 21 -40.25 6.58 -28.73
N THR A 22 -41.07 5.81 -28.01
CA THR A 22 -41.53 6.16 -26.68
C THR A 22 -40.44 6.06 -25.61
N LYS A 23 -39.21 5.70 -25.95
CA LYS A 23 -38.10 5.61 -25.02
C LYS A 23 -37.58 7.00 -24.66
N THR A 24 -37.71 7.37 -23.38
CA THR A 24 -37.00 8.49 -22.80
C THR A 24 -35.55 8.06 -22.52
N SER A 25 -34.60 8.84 -22.96
CA SER A 25 -33.21 8.74 -22.51
C SER A 25 -33.10 9.37 -21.12
N GLY A 26 -32.51 8.70 -20.16
CA GLY A 26 -32.31 9.25 -18.83
C GLY A 26 -31.41 10.48 -18.80
N SER A 27 -31.48 11.25 -17.74
CA SER A 27 -30.56 12.37 -17.48
C SER A 27 -29.09 11.92 -17.52
N ARG A 28 -28.24 12.86 -17.89
CA ARG A 28 -26.78 12.68 -17.93
C ARG A 28 -26.16 13.62 -16.92
N ASN A 29 -25.34 13.09 -16.06
CA ASN A 29 -24.64 13.88 -15.05
C ASN A 29 -23.30 13.28 -14.69
N HIS A 30 -22.43 14.11 -14.14
CA HIS A 30 -21.26 13.69 -13.40
C HIS A 30 -21.05 14.54 -12.15
N ILE A 31 -20.34 13.98 -11.21
CA ILE A 31 -19.80 14.65 -10.03
C ILE A 31 -18.37 14.18 -9.85
N PHE A 32 -17.42 15.12 -9.93
CA PHE A 32 -16.03 14.92 -9.60
C PHE A 32 -15.65 15.92 -8.53
N ALA A 33 -15.08 15.42 -7.45
CA ALA A 33 -14.66 16.26 -6.34
C ALA A 33 -13.35 15.75 -5.76
N ASN A 34 -12.47 16.68 -5.45
CA ASN A 34 -11.27 16.44 -4.65
C ASN A 34 -11.28 17.40 -3.45
N LEU A 35 -11.04 16.85 -2.27
CA LEU A 35 -10.84 17.59 -1.04
C LEU A 35 -9.52 17.13 -0.41
N ASP A 36 -8.67 18.08 -0.08
CA ASP A 36 -7.43 17.83 0.68
C ASP A 36 -7.38 18.80 1.85
N LEU A 37 -7.28 18.27 3.04
CA LEU A 37 -7.19 19.02 4.29
C LEU A 37 -5.93 18.62 5.05
N ASN A 38 -5.11 19.60 5.40
CA ASN A 38 -3.91 19.43 6.19
C ASN A 38 -4.12 19.97 7.60
N PHE A 39 -3.86 19.14 8.60
CA PHE A 39 -4.00 19.48 10.02
C PHE A 39 -2.63 19.41 10.71
N ASN A 40 -1.69 20.17 10.18
CA ASN A 40 -0.31 20.18 10.71
C ASN A 40 -0.26 21.13 11.91
N GLU A 41 -0.03 20.57 13.10
CA GLU A 41 0.10 21.33 14.33
C GLU A 41 1.55 21.67 14.66
N SER A 42 2.50 20.82 14.24
CA SER A 42 3.94 20.99 14.43
C SER A 42 4.73 20.18 13.40
N GLU A 43 6.05 20.33 13.37
CA GLU A 43 6.91 19.49 12.53
C GLU A 43 6.82 17.99 12.90
N SER A 44 6.59 17.70 14.19
CA SER A 44 6.45 16.32 14.69
C SER A 44 5.03 15.75 14.60
N TYR A 45 4.03 16.57 14.24
CA TYR A 45 2.64 16.17 14.09
C TYR A 45 2.08 16.66 12.78
N GLN A 46 1.86 15.73 11.87
CA GLN A 46 1.30 16.00 10.55
C GLN A 46 0.14 15.05 10.30
N SER A 47 -1.01 15.57 9.92
CA SER A 47 -2.12 14.76 9.48
C SER A 47 -2.78 15.35 8.23
N ASN A 48 -3.23 14.48 7.37
CA ASN A 48 -3.90 14.83 6.13
C ASN A 48 -5.16 13.98 5.94
N LEU A 49 -6.23 14.62 5.52
CA LEU A 49 -7.45 13.96 5.06
C LEU A 49 -7.66 14.31 3.60
N SER A 50 -7.69 13.31 2.74
CA SER A 50 -8.06 13.47 1.33
C SER A 50 -9.33 12.69 1.00
N LEU A 51 -10.17 13.28 0.16
CA LEU A 51 -11.37 12.68 -0.37
C LEU A 51 -11.40 12.92 -1.88
N ARG A 52 -11.57 11.83 -2.64
CA ARG A 52 -11.80 11.85 -4.08
C ARG A 52 -13.13 11.18 -4.39
N VAL A 53 -13.98 11.86 -5.09
CA VAL A 53 -15.26 11.33 -5.56
C VAL A 53 -15.32 11.46 -7.07
N GLN A 54 -15.57 10.35 -7.75
CA GLN A 54 -15.70 10.30 -9.19
C GLN A 54 -16.92 9.46 -9.56
N ARG A 55 -17.94 10.08 -10.10
CA ARG A 55 -19.17 9.41 -10.51
C ARG A 55 -19.72 9.97 -11.80
N THR A 56 -20.18 9.09 -12.67
CA THR A 56 -20.89 9.40 -13.88
C THR A 56 -22.25 8.68 -13.94
N SER A 57 -23.20 9.22 -14.65
CA SER A 57 -24.52 8.62 -14.84
C SER A 57 -24.50 7.34 -15.68
N ASN A 58 -23.48 7.14 -16.51
CA ASN A 58 -23.25 5.92 -17.27
C ASN A 58 -21.79 5.77 -17.75
N ASP A 59 -21.40 4.56 -18.09
CA ASP A 59 -20.03 4.17 -18.41
C ASP A 59 -19.49 4.79 -19.73
N THR A 60 -20.36 5.27 -20.60
CA THR A 60 -19.98 5.89 -21.86
C THR A 60 -20.01 7.41 -21.83
N TYR A 61 -20.28 8.01 -20.67
CA TYR A 61 -20.51 9.44 -20.49
C TYR A 61 -19.36 10.29 -21.04
N PHE A 62 -18.13 10.00 -20.60
CA PHE A 62 -16.95 10.74 -21.02
C PHE A 62 -16.76 10.77 -22.53
N ARG A 63 -16.86 9.61 -23.18
CA ARG A 63 -16.60 9.47 -24.63
C ARG A 63 -17.68 10.14 -25.45
N LYS A 64 -18.93 10.06 -25.02
CA LYS A 64 -20.05 10.63 -25.77
C LYS A 64 -20.10 12.14 -25.69
N HIS A 65 -19.69 12.71 -24.58
CA HIS A 65 -19.79 14.15 -24.33
C HIS A 65 -18.44 14.86 -24.43
N ASN A 66 -17.36 14.13 -24.70
CA ASN A 66 -15.98 14.64 -24.78
C ASN A 66 -15.64 15.56 -23.61
N ILE A 67 -16.01 15.10 -22.38
CA ILE A 67 -15.82 15.88 -21.16
C ILE A 67 -14.34 15.87 -20.81
N ASN A 68 -13.78 17.06 -20.80
CA ASN A 68 -12.40 17.27 -20.39
C ASN A 68 -12.40 18.10 -19.09
N THR A 69 -11.94 17.50 -18.02
CA THR A 69 -11.87 18.13 -16.70
C THR A 69 -10.46 18.01 -16.15
N ALA A 70 -10.09 18.92 -15.24
CA ALA A 70 -8.81 18.84 -14.53
C ALA A 70 -8.76 17.65 -13.54
N LEU A 71 -9.92 17.06 -13.21
CA LEU A 71 -10.03 15.99 -12.19
C LEU A 71 -10.04 14.59 -12.79
N VAL A 72 -10.51 14.43 -14.03
CA VAL A 72 -10.63 13.14 -14.71
C VAL A 72 -10.36 13.30 -16.20
N SER A 73 -9.49 12.48 -16.76
CA SER A 73 -9.26 12.46 -18.20
C SER A 73 -10.46 11.87 -18.96
N ALA A 74 -10.79 12.46 -20.11
CA ALA A 74 -11.85 11.95 -21.00
C ALA A 74 -11.56 10.52 -21.52
N GLU A 75 -10.30 10.10 -21.53
CA GLU A 75 -9.86 8.76 -21.91
C GLU A 75 -9.86 7.76 -20.77
N SER A 76 -10.19 8.21 -19.55
CA SER A 76 -10.18 7.36 -18.37
C SER A 76 -11.13 6.17 -18.53
N THR A 77 -10.63 4.99 -18.20
CA THR A 77 -11.38 3.73 -18.24
C THR A 77 -11.82 3.28 -16.86
N ASN A 78 -11.30 3.95 -15.84
CA ASN A 78 -11.62 3.68 -14.43
C ASN A 78 -12.01 4.98 -13.73
N LEU A 79 -12.91 4.87 -12.78
CA LEU A 79 -13.23 5.92 -11.81
C LEU A 79 -12.74 5.48 -10.44
N ASP A 80 -12.05 6.37 -9.75
CA ASP A 80 -11.43 6.10 -8.46
C ASP A 80 -12.09 6.95 -7.38
N ASN A 81 -12.76 6.28 -6.44
CA ASN A 81 -13.30 6.93 -5.26
C ASN A 81 -12.43 6.54 -4.07
N GLU A 82 -11.95 7.52 -3.35
CA GLU A 82 -11.01 7.31 -2.25
C GLU A 82 -11.36 8.23 -1.09
N ILE A 83 -11.29 7.68 0.11
CA ILE A 83 -11.08 8.44 1.34
C ILE A 83 -9.80 7.96 1.97
N LYS A 84 -8.90 8.89 2.27
CA LYS A 84 -7.59 8.59 2.84
C LYS A 84 -7.31 9.53 4.00
N TYR A 85 -6.91 8.94 5.13
CA TYR A 85 -6.41 9.68 6.28
C TYR A 85 -5.00 9.21 6.61
N THR A 86 -4.06 10.15 6.69
CA THR A 86 -2.69 9.89 7.11
C THR A 86 -2.36 10.67 8.36
N LEU A 87 -1.66 10.05 9.27
CA LEU A 87 -1.14 10.65 10.48
C LEU A 87 0.30 10.22 10.68
N VAL A 88 1.18 11.22 10.83
CA VAL A 88 2.57 11.03 11.25
C VAL A 88 2.77 11.82 12.53
N LYS A 89 3.19 11.15 13.58
CA LYS A 89 3.46 11.77 14.88
C LYS A 89 4.70 11.13 15.50
N ASP A 90 5.77 11.93 15.70
CA ASP A 90 7.04 11.46 16.24
C ASP A 90 7.54 10.18 15.53
N ASN A 91 7.49 9.06 16.23
CA ASN A 91 7.91 7.74 15.77
C ASN A 91 6.73 6.81 15.41
N MET A 92 5.56 7.37 15.14
CA MET A 92 4.33 6.65 14.81
C MET A 92 3.77 7.14 13.48
N TYR A 93 3.26 6.23 12.66
CA TYR A 93 2.44 6.57 11.51
C TYR A 93 1.16 5.74 11.47
N LEU A 94 0.12 6.32 10.93
CA LEU A 94 -1.15 5.68 10.62
C LEU A 94 -1.57 6.12 9.22
N ASP A 95 -1.90 5.16 8.36
CA ASP A 95 -2.53 5.38 7.06
C ASP A 95 -3.80 4.54 6.99
N VAL A 96 -4.92 5.19 6.75
CA VAL A 96 -6.23 4.55 6.61
C VAL A 96 -6.79 4.95 5.26
N THR A 97 -7.01 3.98 4.40
CA THR A 97 -7.51 4.21 3.05
C THR A 97 -8.74 3.33 2.80
N ALA A 98 -9.73 3.89 2.16
CA ALA A 98 -10.87 3.16 1.65
C ALA A 98 -11.12 3.56 0.20
N ASN A 99 -11.10 2.56 -0.70
CA ASN A 99 -11.19 2.80 -2.14
C ASN A 99 -12.34 2.00 -2.75
N VAL A 100 -12.99 2.62 -3.72
CA VAL A 100 -13.92 1.97 -4.62
C VAL A 100 -13.54 2.33 -6.05
N TYR A 101 -13.08 1.35 -6.80
CA TYR A 101 -12.72 1.49 -8.20
C TYR A 101 -13.88 1.01 -9.06
N GLN A 102 -14.22 1.78 -10.10
CA GLN A 102 -15.20 1.39 -11.10
C GLN A 102 -14.55 1.28 -12.47
N ASN A 103 -14.58 0.09 -13.06
CA ASN A 103 -14.13 -0.12 -14.43
C ASN A 103 -15.27 0.20 -15.42
N LEU A 104 -15.08 1.21 -16.26
CA LEU A 104 -16.09 1.66 -17.22
C LEU A 104 -16.18 0.78 -18.47
N ARG A 105 -15.34 -0.24 -18.61
CA ARG A 105 -15.35 -1.19 -19.74
C ARG A 105 -16.05 -2.50 -19.39
N GLU A 106 -16.13 -2.83 -18.11
CA GLU A 106 -16.74 -4.06 -17.65
C GLU A 106 -18.26 -3.94 -17.58
N LYS A 107 -18.96 -4.99 -17.97
CA LYS A 107 -20.43 -5.03 -18.01
C LYS A 107 -21.07 -5.72 -16.82
N LYS A 108 -20.31 -6.54 -16.11
CA LYS A 108 -20.82 -7.30 -14.96
C LYS A 108 -20.49 -6.55 -13.68
N ASN A 109 -21.47 -6.36 -12.81
CA ASN A 109 -21.26 -5.64 -11.53
C ASN A 109 -20.15 -6.26 -10.68
N SER A 110 -19.97 -7.59 -10.69
CA SER A 110 -18.91 -8.26 -9.93
C SER A 110 -17.50 -7.98 -10.43
N ASP A 111 -17.35 -7.61 -11.70
CA ASP A 111 -16.08 -7.35 -12.36
C ASP A 111 -15.89 -5.83 -12.59
N GLN A 112 -16.99 -5.07 -12.53
CA GLN A 112 -17.00 -3.64 -12.71
C GLN A 112 -16.47 -2.89 -11.49
N TYR A 113 -16.70 -3.41 -10.29
CA TYR A 113 -16.34 -2.74 -9.05
C TYR A 113 -15.29 -3.53 -8.28
N GLU A 114 -14.26 -2.84 -7.85
CA GLU A 114 -13.29 -3.31 -6.87
C GLU A 114 -13.39 -2.45 -5.60
N TYR A 115 -13.49 -3.13 -4.47
CA TYR A 115 -13.60 -2.52 -3.15
C TYR A 115 -12.38 -2.87 -2.31
N VAL A 116 -11.72 -1.85 -1.79
CA VAL A 116 -10.67 -1.97 -0.77
C VAL A 116 -11.16 -1.19 0.46
N LEU A 117 -11.77 -1.89 1.43
CA LEU A 117 -12.54 -1.29 2.50
C LEU A 117 -12.35 -2.01 3.85
N PRO A 118 -11.47 -1.58 4.72
CA PRO A 118 -10.37 -0.60 4.56
C PRO A 118 -9.04 -1.25 4.18
N ASN A 119 -8.05 -0.42 3.88
CA ASN A 119 -6.64 -0.73 4.00
C ASN A 119 -6.06 0.16 5.11
N ILE A 120 -5.59 -0.45 6.20
CA ILE A 120 -5.06 0.25 7.38
C ILE A 120 -3.61 -0.15 7.55
N MET A 121 -2.71 0.81 7.57
CA MET A 121 -1.31 0.62 7.91
C MET A 121 -0.98 1.43 9.16
N TYR A 122 -0.46 0.75 10.16
CA TYR A 122 0.01 1.36 11.41
C TYR A 122 1.44 0.95 11.67
N GLY A 123 2.26 1.87 12.10
CA GLY A 123 3.62 1.60 12.51
C GLY A 123 4.05 2.47 13.67
N LYS A 124 4.85 1.89 14.56
CA LYS A 124 5.46 2.59 15.68
C LYS A 124 6.84 2.03 15.97
N THR A 125 7.81 2.94 16.11
CA THR A 125 9.18 2.63 16.49
C THR A 125 9.42 2.99 17.95
N PHE A 126 9.98 2.06 18.71
CA PHE A 126 10.40 2.26 20.09
C PHE A 126 11.93 2.22 20.15
N PHE A 127 12.50 3.21 20.80
CA PHE A 127 13.94 3.27 21.02
C PHE A 127 14.24 3.03 22.50
N THR A 128 15.18 2.15 22.74
CA THR A 128 15.69 1.90 24.09
C THR A 128 17.20 1.83 24.05
N GLU A 129 17.87 2.45 25.02
CA GLU A 129 19.33 2.45 25.10
C GLU A 129 19.90 1.04 25.24
N LYS A 130 19.24 0.18 26.00
CA LYS A 130 19.69 -1.17 26.32
C LYS A 130 19.39 -2.19 25.22
N PHE A 131 18.21 -2.10 24.60
CA PHE A 131 17.73 -3.15 23.67
C PHE A 131 17.73 -2.69 22.19
N GLY A 132 18.13 -1.43 21.94
CA GLY A 132 18.12 -0.86 20.61
C GLY A 132 16.72 -0.48 20.13
N MET A 133 16.43 -0.72 18.89
CA MET A 133 15.19 -0.32 18.21
C MET A 133 14.23 -1.51 18.08
N LEU A 134 12.97 -1.26 18.38
CA LEU A 134 11.86 -2.19 18.16
C LEU A 134 10.82 -1.51 17.29
N ASP A 135 10.61 -2.02 16.06
CA ASP A 135 9.55 -1.58 15.17
C ASP A 135 8.36 -2.51 15.26
N PHE A 136 7.20 -1.95 15.53
CA PHE A 136 5.92 -2.62 15.38
C PHE A 136 5.21 -2.09 14.13
N LYS A 137 4.74 -3.00 13.27
CA LYS A 137 3.95 -2.66 12.08
C LYS A 137 2.73 -3.56 12.03
N SER A 138 1.59 -2.98 11.72
CA SER A 138 0.34 -3.70 11.51
C SER A 138 -0.29 -3.26 10.20
N ASN A 139 -0.73 -4.20 9.40
CA ASN A 139 -1.46 -3.96 8.16
C ASN A 139 -2.74 -4.80 8.16
N ALA A 140 -3.88 -4.12 8.02
CA ALA A 140 -5.18 -4.75 7.87
C ALA A 140 -5.77 -4.37 6.51
N LEU A 141 -6.14 -5.36 5.73
CA LEU A 141 -6.66 -5.20 4.37
C LEU A 141 -7.92 -6.04 4.19
N TYR A 142 -8.98 -5.42 3.69
CA TYR A 142 -10.10 -6.13 3.09
C TYR A 142 -10.25 -5.69 1.63
N SER A 143 -10.29 -6.65 0.72
CA SER A 143 -10.47 -6.40 -0.71
C SER A 143 -11.48 -7.37 -1.31
N LYS A 144 -12.37 -6.84 -2.13
CA LYS A 144 -13.31 -7.62 -2.94
C LYS A 144 -13.22 -7.14 -4.40
N TYR A 145 -12.94 -8.05 -5.32
CA TYR A 145 -12.68 -7.73 -6.71
C TYR A 145 -13.05 -8.92 -7.61
N ASP A 146 -12.97 -8.74 -8.90
CA ASP A 146 -13.02 -9.73 -9.97
C ASP A 146 -13.82 -11.01 -9.63
N THR A 147 -15.04 -11.09 -10.16
CA THR A 147 -15.95 -12.24 -9.93
C THR A 147 -16.16 -12.64 -8.45
N ASN A 148 -16.26 -11.66 -7.57
CA ASN A 148 -16.43 -11.87 -6.12
C ASN A 148 -15.26 -12.60 -5.45
N LYS A 149 -14.04 -12.42 -5.92
CA LYS A 149 -12.84 -12.76 -5.16
C LYS A 149 -12.76 -11.87 -3.93
N GLN A 150 -12.39 -12.45 -2.81
CA GLN A 150 -12.31 -11.74 -1.54
C GLN A 150 -11.00 -12.08 -0.84
N LYS A 151 -10.37 -11.07 -0.29
CA LYS A 151 -9.17 -11.20 0.56
C LYS A 151 -9.34 -10.36 1.82
N THR A 152 -9.14 -10.97 2.95
CA THR A 152 -9.07 -10.31 4.25
C THR A 152 -7.73 -10.68 4.87
N PHE A 153 -6.91 -9.70 5.22
CA PHE A 153 -5.61 -9.90 5.84
C PHE A 153 -5.44 -9.02 7.06
N LEU A 154 -4.80 -9.58 8.08
CA LEU A 154 -4.23 -8.84 9.20
C LEU A 154 -2.81 -9.36 9.41
N THR A 155 -1.83 -8.51 9.15
CA THR A 155 -0.42 -8.83 9.31
C THR A 155 0.17 -7.95 10.41
N ASN A 156 0.85 -8.56 11.38
CA ASN A 156 1.54 -7.86 12.44
C ASN A 156 3.02 -8.26 12.43
N ASP A 157 3.89 -7.27 12.35
CA ASP A 157 5.34 -7.42 12.35
C ASP A 157 5.92 -6.79 13.60
N VAL A 158 6.80 -7.53 14.24
CA VAL A 158 7.69 -7.02 15.28
C VAL A 158 9.12 -7.22 14.79
N ILE A 159 9.85 -6.13 14.58
CA ILE A 159 11.22 -6.15 14.09
C ILE A 159 12.12 -5.56 15.17
N TRP A 160 13.08 -6.34 15.61
CA TRP A 160 14.05 -5.94 16.62
C TRP A 160 15.43 -5.76 16.03
N ARG A 161 16.02 -4.60 16.29
CA ARG A 161 17.38 -4.23 15.87
C ARG A 161 18.13 -3.66 17.06
N PRO A 162 18.94 -4.47 17.74
CA PRO A 162 19.84 -3.96 18.77
C PRO A 162 20.90 -3.04 18.16
N SER A 163 21.57 -2.28 19.00
CA SER A 163 22.66 -1.43 18.57
C SER A 163 23.78 -2.25 17.94
N ASN A 164 24.33 -1.75 16.84
CA ASN A 164 25.46 -2.38 16.18
C ASN A 164 26.68 -2.39 17.12
N PHE A 165 27.47 -3.43 17.05
CA PHE A 165 28.74 -3.46 17.75
C PHE A 165 29.91 -3.54 16.78
N ILE A 166 30.95 -2.74 17.04
CA ILE A 166 32.12 -2.65 16.21
C ILE A 166 33.28 -3.32 16.96
N THR A 167 33.92 -4.28 16.31
CA THR A 167 35.09 -4.93 16.86
C THR A 167 36.33 -4.03 16.75
N LYS A 168 37.38 -4.29 17.55
CA LYS A 168 38.65 -3.56 17.47
C LYS A 168 39.31 -3.64 16.06
N LYS A 169 38.96 -4.64 15.24
CA LYS A 169 39.44 -4.82 13.86
C LYS A 169 38.59 -4.09 12.81
N GLY A 170 37.58 -3.30 13.25
CA GLY A 170 36.71 -2.54 12.34
C GLY A 170 35.53 -3.31 11.76
N PHE A 171 35.28 -4.55 12.17
CA PHE A 171 34.06 -5.25 11.75
C PHE A 171 32.85 -4.64 12.42
N VAL A 172 31.88 -4.26 11.60
CA VAL A 172 30.55 -3.80 12.02
C VAL A 172 29.61 -4.99 12.03
N ASN A 173 29.09 -5.32 13.20
CA ASN A 173 28.19 -6.46 13.39
C ASN A 173 26.80 -5.98 13.73
N THR A 174 25.81 -6.52 13.03
CA THR A 174 24.40 -6.20 13.17
C THR A 174 23.63 -7.50 13.43
N LEU A 175 22.80 -7.48 14.45
CA LEU A 175 21.81 -8.52 14.69
C LEU A 175 20.44 -7.97 14.36
N GLU A 176 19.57 -8.76 13.74
CA GLU A 176 18.21 -8.37 13.42
C GLU A 176 17.28 -9.56 13.61
N GLY A 177 16.18 -9.34 14.32
CA GLY A 177 15.13 -10.32 14.51
C GLY A 177 13.79 -9.80 14.02
N MET A 178 12.98 -10.68 13.42
CA MET A 178 11.62 -10.35 12.98
C MET A 178 10.69 -11.49 13.34
N VAL A 179 9.52 -11.15 13.86
CA VAL A 179 8.39 -12.05 14.00
C VAL A 179 7.21 -11.45 13.25
N ARG A 180 6.60 -12.25 12.38
CA ARG A 180 5.39 -11.88 11.63
C ARG A 180 4.27 -12.82 12.01
N ASN A 181 3.15 -12.26 12.43
CA ASN A 181 1.88 -12.96 12.54
C ASN A 181 0.99 -12.52 11.37
N THR A 182 0.46 -13.49 10.64
CA THR A 182 -0.46 -13.24 9.52
C THR A 182 -1.74 -14.03 9.76
N ASN A 183 -2.85 -13.31 9.81
CA ASN A 183 -4.18 -13.87 9.84
C ASN A 183 -4.88 -13.53 8.53
N TYR A 184 -5.43 -14.52 7.84
CA TYR A 184 -6.13 -14.25 6.61
C TYR A 184 -7.32 -15.17 6.38
N GLU A 185 -8.29 -14.66 5.63
CA GLU A 185 -9.40 -15.38 5.05
C GLU A 185 -9.55 -14.98 3.59
N THR A 186 -9.66 -15.97 2.71
CA THR A 186 -9.81 -15.71 1.28
C THR A 186 -10.94 -16.53 0.68
N LYS A 187 -11.54 -16.01 -0.38
CA LYS A 187 -12.57 -16.68 -1.17
C LYS A 187 -12.25 -16.58 -2.65
N LYS A 188 -12.36 -17.71 -3.36
CA LYS A 188 -12.14 -17.82 -4.81
C LYS A 188 -10.75 -17.35 -5.27
N THR A 189 -9.72 -17.50 -4.44
CA THR A 189 -8.34 -17.18 -4.78
C THR A 189 -7.54 -18.47 -5.00
N LYS A 190 -6.69 -18.49 -6.03
CA LYS A 190 -5.83 -19.65 -6.31
C LYS A 190 -4.53 -19.65 -5.49
N GLU A 191 -4.16 -18.47 -4.96
CA GLU A 191 -2.86 -18.25 -4.31
C GLU A 191 -2.86 -18.59 -2.82
N TYR A 192 -4.03 -18.65 -2.21
CA TYR A 192 -4.21 -18.85 -0.78
C TYR A 192 -5.22 -19.96 -0.52
N LYS A 193 -5.16 -20.57 0.66
CA LYS A 193 -6.14 -21.56 1.09
C LYS A 193 -7.52 -20.92 1.15
N ASP A 194 -8.45 -21.43 0.37
CA ASP A 194 -9.82 -20.93 0.26
C ASP A 194 -10.69 -21.49 1.39
N GLY A 195 -11.49 -20.62 1.99
CA GLY A 195 -12.48 -20.97 3.01
C GLY A 195 -11.87 -21.24 4.39
N GLY A 196 -12.21 -20.41 5.34
CA GLY A 196 -11.78 -20.46 6.74
C GLY A 196 -10.61 -19.54 7.07
N THR A 197 -10.54 -19.15 8.33
CA THR A 197 -9.47 -18.30 8.85
C THR A 197 -8.18 -19.09 9.01
N VAL A 198 -7.09 -18.59 8.49
CA VAL A 198 -5.74 -19.14 8.63
C VAL A 198 -4.90 -18.21 9.47
N ASN A 199 -4.17 -18.76 10.44
CA ASN A 199 -3.21 -18.04 11.26
C ASN A 199 -1.81 -18.62 11.01
N GLU A 200 -0.87 -17.76 10.65
CA GLU A 200 0.52 -18.13 10.42
C GLU A 200 1.44 -17.25 11.26
N ILE A 201 2.45 -17.87 11.88
CA ILE A 201 3.51 -17.18 12.59
C ILE A 201 4.84 -17.57 11.97
N ASN A 202 5.58 -16.57 11.52
CA ASN A 202 6.89 -16.72 10.90
C ASN A 202 7.92 -15.90 11.68
N GLY A 203 9.13 -16.44 11.84
CA GLY A 203 10.22 -15.75 12.51
C GLY A 203 11.48 -15.77 11.65
N VAL A 204 12.29 -14.73 11.81
CA VAL A 204 13.62 -14.63 11.17
C VAL A 204 14.61 -14.06 12.17
N LEU A 205 15.76 -14.66 12.25
CA LEU A 205 16.93 -14.11 12.92
C LEU A 205 18.07 -14.01 11.92
N ALA A 206 18.68 -12.83 11.83
CA ALA A 206 19.77 -12.57 10.90
C ALA A 206 20.95 -11.94 11.64
N TYR A 207 22.14 -12.42 11.36
CA TYR A 207 23.39 -11.82 11.77
C TYR A 207 24.17 -11.39 10.53
N LYS A 208 24.53 -10.12 10.49
CA LYS A 208 25.31 -9.53 9.40
C LYS A 208 26.61 -8.97 9.97
N THR A 209 27.71 -9.26 9.31
CA THR A 209 28.99 -8.60 9.56
C THR A 209 29.50 -7.94 8.29
N SER A 210 30.08 -6.78 8.43
CA SER A 210 30.68 -6.03 7.32
C SER A 210 32.00 -5.41 7.76
N LEU A 211 32.92 -5.26 6.79
CA LEU A 211 34.20 -4.58 7.01
C LEU A 211 34.30 -3.40 6.05
N PRO A 212 33.78 -2.20 6.45
CA PRO A 212 33.90 -1.02 5.61
C PRO A 212 35.34 -0.54 5.57
N MET A 213 35.90 -0.51 4.38
CA MET A 213 37.28 -0.04 4.12
C MET A 213 37.23 1.17 3.20
N LYS A 214 38.02 2.17 3.51
CA LYS A 214 38.18 3.39 2.73
C LYS A 214 39.65 3.60 2.39
N LYS A 215 39.91 3.92 1.12
CA LYS A 215 41.22 4.37 0.67
C LYS A 215 41.09 5.72 -0.02
N ASP A 216 41.67 6.73 0.58
CA ASP A 216 41.74 8.07 0.00
C ASP A 216 43.03 8.21 -0.82
N SER A 217 42.93 8.80 -2.00
CA SER A 217 44.02 9.24 -2.88
C SER A 217 43.77 10.68 -3.28
N ILE A 218 44.79 11.37 -3.82
CA ILE A 218 44.72 12.82 -4.16
C ILE A 218 43.48 13.13 -5.02
N ASN A 219 43.09 12.28 -5.94
CA ASN A 219 42.02 12.53 -6.90
C ASN A 219 40.84 11.53 -6.79
N SER A 220 40.84 10.63 -5.81
CA SER A 220 39.77 9.62 -5.68
C SER A 220 39.65 9.04 -4.29
N THR A 221 38.42 8.77 -3.88
CA THR A 221 38.12 7.96 -2.70
C THR A 221 37.57 6.62 -3.16
N LYS A 222 38.20 5.52 -2.73
CA LYS A 222 37.75 4.16 -3.00
C LYS A 222 37.14 3.57 -1.74
N LEU A 223 35.91 3.07 -1.87
CA LEU A 223 35.21 2.39 -0.78
C LEU A 223 35.06 0.91 -1.16
N PHE A 224 35.36 0.05 -0.22
CA PHE A 224 35.13 -1.39 -0.34
C PHE A 224 34.56 -1.91 0.96
N SER A 225 33.41 -2.57 0.90
CA SER A 225 32.70 -3.07 2.08
C SER A 225 32.22 -4.50 1.86
N PRO A 226 33.07 -5.52 2.11
CA PRO A 226 32.61 -6.91 2.08
C PRO A 226 31.58 -7.13 3.18
N ASN A 227 30.51 -7.87 2.84
CA ASN A 227 29.43 -8.20 3.74
C ASN A 227 29.23 -9.71 3.78
N PHE A 228 29.04 -10.23 4.97
CA PHE A 228 28.63 -11.61 5.20
C PHE A 228 27.38 -11.63 6.05
N MET A 229 26.39 -12.45 5.70
CA MET A 229 25.14 -12.59 6.44
C MET A 229 24.77 -14.05 6.61
N VAL A 230 24.43 -14.40 7.84
CA VAL A 230 23.78 -15.67 8.17
C VAL A 230 22.34 -15.35 8.56
N ARG A 231 21.41 -16.08 7.98
CA ARG A 231 19.98 -15.92 8.24
C ARG A 231 19.37 -17.26 8.58
N TYR A 232 18.60 -17.28 9.66
CA TYR A 232 17.82 -18.42 10.10
C TYR A 232 16.34 -18.05 10.13
N ALA A 233 15.52 -18.76 9.36
CA ALA A 233 14.09 -18.55 9.24
C ALA A 233 13.39 -19.91 9.35
N PRO A 234 13.03 -20.33 10.59
CA PRO A 234 12.28 -21.56 10.79
C PRO A 234 10.83 -21.38 10.34
N GLY A 235 10.24 -22.43 9.79
CA GLY A 235 8.85 -22.46 9.36
C GLY A 235 8.66 -22.57 7.85
N HIS A 236 7.42 -22.57 7.41
CA HIS A 236 7.07 -22.68 6.01
C HIS A 236 7.28 -21.35 5.30
N MET A 237 8.13 -21.39 4.29
CA MET A 237 8.11 -20.36 3.25
C MET A 237 7.05 -20.75 2.20
N ARG A 238 6.23 -19.79 1.77
CA ARG A 238 5.33 -20.01 0.65
C ARG A 238 6.10 -20.31 -0.62
N ASN A 239 5.54 -21.15 -1.47
CA ASN A 239 6.13 -21.43 -2.78
C ASN A 239 5.89 -20.25 -3.71
N LEU A 240 6.94 -19.49 -3.98
CA LEU A 240 6.99 -18.33 -4.90
C LEU A 240 7.37 -18.71 -6.33
N SER A 241 7.47 -19.99 -6.67
CA SER A 241 7.95 -20.41 -7.99
C SER A 241 7.14 -19.85 -9.17
N GLY A 242 5.90 -19.43 -8.94
CA GLY A 242 5.05 -18.76 -9.93
C GLY A 242 5.15 -17.23 -9.95
N LYS A 243 5.87 -16.63 -9.00
CA LYS A 243 6.12 -15.19 -8.95
C LYS A 243 7.59 -14.97 -9.27
N ASP A 244 7.90 -14.14 -10.24
CA ASP A 244 9.26 -13.87 -10.71
C ASP A 244 10.10 -13.10 -9.68
N VAL A 245 10.22 -13.65 -8.47
CA VAL A 245 11.01 -13.07 -7.38
C VAL A 245 12.47 -13.47 -7.56
N LYS A 246 13.21 -12.64 -8.27
CA LYS A 246 14.65 -12.82 -8.46
C LYS A 246 15.43 -12.18 -7.31
N LEU A 247 16.46 -12.88 -6.83
CA LEU A 247 17.46 -12.29 -5.95
C LEU A 247 18.21 -11.19 -6.70
N ASN A 248 18.19 -10.00 -6.17
CA ASN A 248 18.92 -8.86 -6.71
C ASN A 248 19.62 -8.09 -5.57
N TYR A 249 20.42 -7.09 -5.95
CA TYR A 249 21.17 -6.29 -4.99
C TYR A 249 20.27 -5.63 -3.92
N THR A 250 19.07 -5.20 -4.25
CA THR A 250 18.19 -4.50 -3.35
C THR A 250 17.52 -5.41 -2.33
N ASN A 251 17.31 -6.69 -2.66
CA ASN A 251 16.59 -7.63 -1.80
C ASN A 251 17.48 -8.71 -1.16
N LEU A 252 18.77 -8.80 -1.56
CA LEU A 252 19.68 -9.85 -1.09
C LEU A 252 19.82 -9.93 0.43
N TYR A 253 19.81 -8.78 1.09
CA TYR A 253 19.92 -8.65 2.55
C TYR A 253 18.60 -8.26 3.23
N SER A 254 17.49 -8.36 2.53
CA SER A 254 16.17 -8.03 3.07
C SER A 254 15.65 -9.17 3.95
N LEU A 255 15.06 -8.83 5.09
CA LEU A 255 14.30 -9.77 5.92
C LEU A 255 12.93 -10.10 5.33
N ASN A 256 12.39 -9.25 4.47
CA ASN A 256 11.03 -9.35 3.94
C ASN A 256 10.80 -10.52 2.97
N LYS A 257 11.83 -11.33 2.70
CA LYS A 257 11.69 -12.52 1.85
C LYS A 257 10.83 -13.64 2.45
N THR A 258 10.43 -13.51 3.70
CA THR A 258 9.62 -14.53 4.38
C THR A 258 8.13 -14.35 4.18
N SER A 259 7.70 -13.25 3.59
CA SER A 259 6.29 -12.99 3.39
C SER A 259 6.00 -12.47 2.00
N GLU A 260 4.97 -12.99 1.41
CA GLU A 260 4.43 -12.66 0.11
C GLU A 260 3.18 -11.82 0.17
N ILE A 261 2.87 -11.30 1.33
CA ILE A 261 1.73 -10.44 1.52
C ILE A 261 2.24 -9.02 1.38
N GLU A 262 2.21 -8.54 0.18
CA GLU A 262 2.27 -7.13 -0.19
C GLU A 262 0.90 -6.68 -0.71
#